data_e6d7fb53d73467d90462d8c4fc603405
#
_entry.id   e6d7fb53d73467d90462d8c4fc603405
#
_cell.length_a   1.000
_cell.length_b   1.000
_cell.length_c   1.000
_cell.angle_alpha   90.00
_cell.angle_beta   90.00
_cell.angle_gamma   90.00
#
_symmetry.space_group_name_H-M   'P 1'
#
loop_
_entity.id
_entity.type
_entity.pdbx_description
1 polymer ?
#
loop_
_entity_poly.entity_id
_entity_poly.type
_entity_poly.pdbx_seq_one_letter_code
_entity_poly.pdbx_strand_id
1 'polypeptide(L)'
;ISIILFAGILSRVPSMVSTLIDGVKTWSAVNNGTLSLSTLAEAGYTEDYAQQILDSAMAPWAVALLVIGMLALIVFIVFINDAERRIPVQYAKRQVGRKMYGGQSSNLPMKVNMSGVLPIIFAQSIASLPITVWSFIGIPAEGTVSRSIYDAIDTKSIVYMVVYFIMIIGFSYFYSSIQFNPVEIANNLKKQGGFIPGFRPGKPTVDFIKKVLSKITLFGAIYLGNVAILSLIHISEPTRRSYIS
;
A
#
# COMPACT_ATOMS: atom_id res chain seq x y z
N ILE A 1 -15.64 2.30 8.74
CA ILE A 1 -14.47 2.81 7.97
C ILE A 1 -14.31 1.98 6.69
N SER A 2 -14.26 0.64 6.76
CA SER A 2 -14.05 -0.22 5.58
C SER A 2 -15.10 -0.05 4.49
N ILE A 3 -16.37 0.14 4.84
CA ILE A 3 -17.48 0.34 3.88
C ILE A 3 -17.33 1.66 3.13
N ILE A 4 -16.93 2.73 3.83
CA ILE A 4 -16.72 4.06 3.23
C ILE A 4 -15.56 4.03 2.24
N LEU A 5 -14.45 3.38 2.63
CA LEU A 5 -13.30 3.18 1.75
C LEU A 5 -13.66 2.34 0.53
N PHE A 6 -14.41 1.26 0.72
CA PHE A 6 -14.90 0.43 -0.38
C PHE A 6 -15.80 1.21 -1.35
N ALA A 7 -16.77 1.97 -0.82
CA ALA A 7 -17.63 2.82 -1.65
C ALA A 7 -16.84 3.88 -2.41
N GLY A 8 -15.81 4.49 -1.78
CA GLY A 8 -14.92 5.46 -2.42
C GLY A 8 -14.10 4.86 -3.57
N ILE A 9 -13.64 3.63 -3.44
CA ILE A 9 -12.94 2.90 -4.49
C ILE A 9 -13.92 2.54 -5.62
N LEU A 10 -15.08 1.99 -5.27
CA LEU A 10 -16.08 1.54 -6.24
C LEU A 10 -16.62 2.69 -7.09
N SER A 11 -16.77 3.89 -6.52
CA SER A 11 -17.20 5.09 -7.24
C SER A 11 -16.24 5.54 -8.34
N ARG A 12 -14.95 5.17 -8.23
CA ARG A 12 -13.91 5.51 -9.24
C ARG A 12 -13.77 4.48 -10.36
N VAL A 13 -14.31 3.28 -10.20
CA VAL A 13 -14.23 2.22 -11.21
C VAL A 13 -14.84 2.63 -12.56
N PRO A 14 -16.04 3.25 -12.62
CA PRO A 14 -16.61 3.68 -13.89
C PRO A 14 -15.73 4.68 -14.64
N SER A 15 -15.16 5.67 -13.94
CA SER A 15 -14.28 6.66 -14.57
C SER A 15 -12.97 6.04 -15.06
N MET A 16 -12.44 5.07 -14.32
CA MET A 16 -11.23 4.34 -14.72
C MET A 16 -11.49 3.50 -15.99
N VAL A 17 -12.63 2.81 -16.05
CA VAL A 17 -13.02 2.04 -17.24
C VAL A 17 -13.22 2.95 -18.45
N SER A 18 -13.89 4.10 -18.29
CA SER A 18 -14.07 5.05 -19.38
C SER A 18 -12.73 5.58 -19.90
N THR A 19 -11.79 5.92 -19.01
CA THR A 19 -10.44 6.37 -19.40
C THR A 19 -9.69 5.31 -20.22
N LEU A 20 -9.78 4.03 -19.83
CA LEU A 20 -9.16 2.94 -20.59
C LEU A 20 -9.79 2.77 -21.98
N ILE A 21 -11.12 2.84 -22.06
CA ILE A 21 -11.84 2.74 -23.34
C ILE A 21 -11.49 3.92 -24.26
N ASP A 22 -11.43 5.12 -23.71
CA ASP A 22 -11.10 6.32 -24.47
C ASP A 22 -9.63 6.28 -24.93
N GLY A 23 -8.70 5.79 -24.12
CA GLY A 23 -7.32 5.55 -24.52
C GLY A 23 -7.17 4.60 -25.70
N VAL A 24 -7.95 3.51 -25.73
CA VAL A 24 -7.97 2.58 -26.86
C VAL A 24 -8.59 3.21 -28.10
N LYS A 25 -9.67 3.98 -27.97
CA LYS A 25 -10.30 4.71 -29.08
C LYS A 25 -9.33 5.72 -29.69
N THR A 26 -8.66 6.51 -28.84
CA THR A 26 -7.65 7.48 -29.27
C THR A 26 -6.52 6.79 -30.02
N TRP A 27 -6.02 5.66 -29.49
CA TRP A 27 -5.00 4.86 -30.18
C TRP A 27 -5.47 4.39 -31.56
N SER A 28 -6.69 3.88 -31.67
CA SER A 28 -7.25 3.42 -32.95
C SER A 28 -7.41 4.57 -33.94
N ALA A 29 -7.80 5.77 -33.47
CA ALA A 29 -7.93 6.95 -34.28
C ALA A 29 -6.58 7.48 -34.80
N VAL A 30 -5.56 7.45 -33.93
CA VAL A 30 -4.17 7.78 -34.31
C VAL A 30 -3.63 6.77 -35.34
N ASN A 31 -3.81 5.49 -35.10
CA ASN A 31 -3.31 4.44 -35.98
C ASN A 31 -4.01 4.42 -37.33
N ASN A 32 -5.27 4.81 -37.40
CA ASN A 32 -6.03 4.94 -38.64
C ASN A 32 -5.81 6.29 -39.37
N GLY A 33 -4.95 7.16 -38.80
CA GLY A 33 -4.64 8.46 -39.39
C GLY A 33 -5.77 9.51 -39.30
N THR A 34 -6.84 9.21 -38.55
CA THR A 34 -7.97 10.12 -38.38
C THR A 34 -7.74 11.16 -37.28
N LEU A 35 -6.78 10.93 -36.41
CA LEU A 35 -6.41 11.83 -35.32
C LEU A 35 -4.89 12.11 -35.39
N SER A 36 -4.53 13.39 -35.62
CA SER A 36 -3.15 13.86 -35.66
C SER A 36 -3.05 15.24 -35.02
N LEU A 37 -1.84 15.72 -34.75
CA LEU A 37 -1.62 17.07 -34.24
C LEU A 37 -2.26 18.13 -35.16
N SER A 38 -2.15 17.97 -36.48
CA SER A 38 -2.72 18.88 -37.45
C SER A 38 -4.26 18.90 -37.39
N THR A 39 -4.90 17.75 -37.30
CA THR A 39 -6.38 17.68 -37.21
C THR A 39 -6.91 18.26 -35.89
N LEU A 40 -6.18 18.13 -34.81
CA LEU A 40 -6.54 18.72 -33.51
C LEU A 40 -6.30 20.23 -33.51
N ALA A 41 -5.24 20.72 -34.14
CA ALA A 41 -4.98 22.14 -34.31
C ALA A 41 -6.04 22.82 -35.18
N GLU A 42 -6.48 22.18 -36.28
CA GLU A 42 -7.60 22.65 -37.11
C GLU A 42 -8.93 22.70 -36.35
N ALA A 43 -9.12 21.79 -35.36
CA ALA A 43 -10.28 21.77 -34.48
C ALA A 43 -10.20 22.84 -33.37
N GLY A 44 -9.14 23.65 -33.32
CA GLY A 44 -8.98 24.77 -32.38
C GLY A 44 -8.40 24.40 -31.01
N TYR A 45 -7.83 23.19 -30.86
CA TYR A 45 -7.13 22.80 -29.62
C TYR A 45 -5.72 23.41 -29.60
N THR A 46 -5.28 23.82 -28.41
CA THR A 46 -3.88 24.23 -28.19
C THR A 46 -2.94 23.06 -28.37
N GLU A 47 -1.69 23.31 -28.83
CA GLU A 47 -0.70 22.25 -29.08
C GLU A 47 -0.47 21.36 -27.84
N ASP A 48 -0.40 21.96 -26.65
CA ASP A 48 -0.22 21.23 -25.38
C ASP A 48 -1.38 20.28 -25.10
N TYR A 49 -2.62 20.72 -25.37
CA TYR A 49 -3.80 19.89 -25.14
C TYR A 49 -3.94 18.80 -26.21
N ALA A 50 -3.61 19.11 -27.46
CA ALA A 50 -3.57 18.13 -28.54
C ALA A 50 -2.53 17.03 -28.27
N GLN A 51 -1.36 17.40 -27.78
CA GLN A 51 -0.31 16.47 -27.39
C GLN A 51 -0.75 15.59 -26.21
N GLN A 52 -1.43 16.15 -25.20
CA GLN A 52 -1.97 15.41 -24.10
C GLN A 52 -3.03 14.36 -24.51
N ILE A 53 -3.86 14.68 -25.50
CA ILE A 53 -4.81 13.72 -26.10
C ILE A 53 -4.06 12.58 -26.78
N LEU A 54 -3.03 12.88 -27.59
CA LEU A 54 -2.26 11.86 -28.28
C LEU A 54 -1.46 10.98 -27.31
N ASP A 55 -0.91 11.55 -26.24
CA ASP A 55 -0.19 10.83 -25.19
C ASP A 55 -1.10 9.91 -24.38
N SER A 56 -2.41 10.19 -24.36
CA SER A 56 -3.41 9.32 -23.72
C SER A 56 -3.71 8.04 -24.55
N ALA A 57 -3.22 7.97 -25.77
CA ALA A 57 -3.42 6.82 -26.65
C ALA A 57 -2.75 5.56 -26.10
N MET A 58 -3.53 4.53 -25.80
CA MET A 58 -3.05 3.26 -25.28
C MET A 58 -3.33 2.13 -26.24
N ALA A 59 -2.28 1.43 -26.64
CA ALA A 59 -2.44 0.24 -27.49
C ALA A 59 -3.29 -0.83 -26.74
N PRO A 60 -4.19 -1.55 -27.43
CA PRO A 60 -5.08 -2.54 -26.79
C PRO A 60 -4.33 -3.61 -26.00
N TRP A 61 -3.17 -4.03 -26.47
CA TRP A 61 -2.32 -5.00 -25.77
C TRP A 61 -1.74 -4.41 -24.46
N ALA A 62 -1.42 -3.11 -24.43
CA ALA A 62 -0.93 -2.43 -23.22
C ALA A 62 -2.03 -2.32 -22.17
N VAL A 63 -3.27 -2.01 -22.58
CA VAL A 63 -4.43 -2.02 -21.71
C VAL A 63 -4.71 -3.41 -21.14
N ALA A 64 -4.64 -4.45 -21.98
CA ALA A 64 -4.79 -5.83 -21.54
C ALA A 64 -3.72 -6.21 -20.50
N LEU A 65 -2.46 -5.86 -20.75
CA LEU A 65 -1.35 -6.11 -19.82
C LEU A 65 -1.53 -5.35 -18.50
N LEU A 66 -2.00 -4.11 -18.56
CA LEU A 66 -2.30 -3.29 -17.37
C LEU A 66 -3.41 -3.92 -16.53
N VAL A 67 -4.51 -4.36 -17.16
CA VAL A 67 -5.62 -5.02 -16.47
C VAL A 67 -5.17 -6.34 -15.83
N ILE A 68 -4.41 -7.16 -16.56
CA ILE A 68 -3.87 -8.42 -16.03
C ILE A 68 -2.92 -8.14 -14.87
N GLY A 69 -2.04 -7.14 -14.99
CA GLY A 69 -1.12 -6.73 -13.94
C GLY A 69 -1.84 -6.26 -12.68
N MET A 70 -2.92 -5.48 -12.85
CA MET A 70 -3.74 -5.02 -11.74
C MET A 70 -4.48 -6.17 -11.04
N LEU A 71 -5.03 -7.12 -11.80
CA LEU A 71 -5.65 -8.31 -11.21
C LEU A 71 -4.62 -9.18 -10.47
N ALA A 72 -3.44 -9.38 -11.05
CA ALA A 72 -2.36 -10.10 -10.41
C ALA A 72 -1.92 -9.43 -9.10
N LEU A 73 -1.83 -8.10 -9.09
CA LEU A 73 -1.50 -7.31 -7.90
C LEU A 73 -2.57 -7.46 -6.82
N ILE A 74 -3.86 -7.43 -7.16
CA ILE A 74 -4.95 -7.65 -6.22
C ILE A 74 -4.86 -9.04 -5.59
N VAL A 75 -4.68 -10.08 -6.41
CA VAL A 75 -4.51 -11.46 -5.92
C VAL A 75 -3.31 -11.56 -4.98
N PHE A 76 -2.19 -10.94 -5.35
CA PHE A 76 -0.98 -10.91 -4.53
C PHE A 76 -1.20 -10.21 -3.18
N ILE A 77 -1.91 -9.07 -3.17
CA ILE A 77 -2.26 -8.35 -1.95
C ILE A 77 -3.14 -9.22 -1.04
N VAL A 78 -4.17 -9.85 -1.58
CA VAL A 78 -5.07 -10.73 -0.81
C VAL A 78 -4.29 -11.90 -0.22
N PHE A 79 -3.44 -12.54 -1.02
CA PHE A 79 -2.62 -13.67 -0.58
C PHE A 79 -1.71 -13.31 0.60
N ILE A 80 -1.05 -12.15 0.55
CA ILE A 80 -0.17 -11.71 1.66
C ILE A 80 -0.98 -11.26 2.87
N ASN A 81 -2.13 -10.63 2.69
CA ASN A 81 -2.99 -10.23 3.82
C ASN A 81 -3.55 -11.42 4.59
N ASP A 82 -3.80 -12.54 3.90
CA ASP A 82 -4.25 -13.78 4.53
C ASP A 82 -3.11 -14.66 5.07
N ALA A 83 -1.87 -14.33 4.69
CA ALA A 83 -0.70 -15.05 5.17
C ALA A 83 -0.54 -14.89 6.69
N GLU A 84 -0.44 -16.02 7.39
CA GLU A 84 -0.28 -16.06 8.84
C GLU A 84 0.88 -16.97 9.24
N ARG A 85 1.63 -16.57 10.26
CA ARG A 85 2.61 -17.42 10.91
C ARG A 85 1.97 -18.10 12.11
N ARG A 86 1.87 -19.42 12.08
CA ARG A 86 1.34 -20.22 13.19
C ARG A 86 2.45 -20.61 14.13
N ILE A 87 2.37 -20.17 15.38
CA ILE A 87 3.30 -20.56 16.45
C ILE A 87 2.65 -21.69 17.22
N PRO A 88 3.28 -22.89 17.30
CA PRO A 88 2.72 -24.01 18.06
C PRO A 88 2.71 -23.68 19.55
N VAL A 89 1.57 -23.89 20.19
CA VAL A 89 1.37 -23.77 21.63
C VAL A 89 0.88 -25.11 22.17
N GLN A 90 1.49 -25.58 23.22
CA GLN A 90 1.06 -26.81 23.91
C GLN A 90 0.40 -26.44 25.23
N TYR A 91 -0.72 -27.07 25.52
CA TYR A 91 -1.41 -26.93 26.81
C TYR A 91 -1.11 -28.14 27.67
N ALA A 92 -0.82 -27.88 28.97
CA ALA A 92 -0.62 -28.97 29.94
C ALA A 92 -1.90 -29.78 30.09
N LYS A 93 -1.75 -31.11 30.17
CA LYS A 93 -2.86 -32.01 30.46
C LYS A 93 -3.41 -31.71 31.84
N ARG A 94 -4.69 -31.47 31.98
CA ARG A 94 -5.37 -31.22 33.25
C ARG A 94 -6.21 -32.43 33.60
N GLN A 95 -5.96 -33.01 34.76
CA GLN A 95 -6.78 -34.12 35.26
C GLN A 95 -7.91 -33.52 36.14
N VAL A 96 -9.13 -33.79 35.77
CA VAL A 96 -10.31 -33.43 36.57
C VAL A 96 -11.02 -34.72 36.92
N GLY A 97 -10.84 -35.16 38.16
CA GLY A 97 -11.35 -36.45 38.64
C GLY A 97 -10.66 -37.61 37.93
N ARG A 98 -11.44 -38.59 37.43
CA ARG A 98 -10.95 -39.79 36.71
C ARG A 98 -10.74 -39.56 35.21
N LYS A 99 -11.10 -38.39 34.68
CA LYS A 99 -10.95 -38.07 33.24
C LYS A 99 -9.81 -37.11 33.00
N MET A 100 -8.95 -37.47 32.02
CA MET A 100 -7.90 -36.58 31.53
C MET A 100 -8.47 -35.64 30.48
N TYR A 101 -8.44 -34.35 30.74
CA TYR A 101 -8.76 -33.29 29.80
C TYR A 101 -7.47 -32.53 29.43
N GLY A 102 -7.26 -32.27 28.14
CA GLY A 102 -6.14 -31.50 27.66
C GLY A 102 -5.07 -32.30 26.93
N GLY A 103 -4.05 -31.62 26.48
CA GLY A 103 -3.03 -32.15 25.57
C GLY A 103 -3.29 -31.79 24.11
N GLN A 104 -4.27 -30.88 23.84
CA GLN A 104 -4.43 -30.31 22.51
C GLN A 104 -3.28 -29.36 22.21
N SER A 105 -2.56 -29.61 21.13
CA SER A 105 -1.70 -28.65 20.52
C SER A 105 -2.56 -27.64 19.77
N SER A 106 -2.47 -26.38 20.13
CA SER A 106 -3.10 -25.25 19.43
C SER A 106 -2.04 -24.40 18.78
N ASN A 107 -2.43 -23.59 17.82
CA ASN A 107 -1.51 -22.66 17.18
C ASN A 107 -1.94 -21.23 17.50
N LEU A 108 -0.96 -20.38 17.81
CA LEU A 108 -1.16 -18.93 17.91
C LEU A 108 -0.98 -18.33 16.50
N PRO A 109 -2.06 -17.92 15.81
CA PRO A 109 -1.94 -17.31 14.50
C PRO A 109 -1.45 -15.87 14.63
N MET A 110 -0.40 -15.51 13.89
CA MET A 110 0.10 -14.15 13.77
C MET A 110 0.07 -13.75 12.31
N LYS A 111 -0.83 -12.83 11.93
CA LYS A 111 -0.93 -12.34 10.55
C LYS A 111 0.34 -11.58 10.15
N VAL A 112 0.75 -11.70 8.89
CA VAL A 112 1.90 -10.99 8.35
C VAL A 112 1.63 -9.48 8.29
N ASN A 113 0.42 -9.10 7.92
CA ASN A 113 -0.01 -7.71 7.96
C ASN A 113 -0.96 -7.48 9.14
N MET A 114 -0.38 -7.30 10.35
CA MET A 114 -1.18 -7.04 11.56
C MET A 114 -1.71 -5.62 11.62
N SER A 115 -0.95 -4.67 11.10
CA SER A 115 -1.31 -3.25 11.14
C SER A 115 -2.36 -2.86 10.10
N GLY A 116 -2.65 -3.73 9.13
CA GLY A 116 -3.63 -3.47 8.08
C GLY A 116 -3.23 -2.31 7.16
N VAL A 117 -4.22 -1.55 6.70
CA VAL A 117 -4.04 -0.40 5.78
C VAL A 117 -3.82 0.92 6.53
N LEU A 118 -4.06 0.96 7.83
CA LEU A 118 -4.00 2.19 8.64
C LEU A 118 -2.65 2.92 8.56
N PRO A 119 -1.48 2.24 8.62
CA PRO A 119 -0.19 2.90 8.50
C PRO A 119 -0.02 3.68 7.19
N ILE A 120 -0.55 3.18 6.08
CA ILE A 120 -0.49 3.84 4.78
C ILE A 120 -1.31 5.13 4.81
N ILE A 121 -2.53 5.07 5.36
CA ILE A 121 -3.44 6.23 5.44
C ILE A 121 -2.81 7.35 6.26
N PHE A 122 -2.21 7.02 7.43
CA PHE A 122 -1.55 8.02 8.27
C PHE A 122 -0.28 8.57 7.64
N ALA A 123 0.55 7.70 7.06
CA ALA A 123 1.75 8.13 6.35
C ALA A 123 1.41 9.07 5.20
N GLN A 124 0.39 8.74 4.39
CA GLN A 124 -0.05 9.56 3.29
C GLN A 124 -0.63 10.90 3.76
N SER A 125 -1.45 10.89 4.80
CA SER A 125 -2.03 12.11 5.36
C SER A 125 -0.95 13.09 5.82
N ILE A 126 0.08 12.61 6.52
CA ILE A 126 1.17 13.45 7.00
C ILE A 126 2.09 13.88 5.85
N ALA A 127 2.41 12.97 4.93
CA ALA A 127 3.27 13.28 3.78
C ALA A 127 2.63 14.31 2.83
N SER A 128 1.31 14.37 2.74
CA SER A 128 0.59 15.35 1.91
C SER A 128 0.42 16.72 2.57
N LEU A 129 0.60 16.84 3.89
CA LEU A 129 0.44 18.13 4.59
C LEU A 129 1.32 19.26 4.04
N PRO A 130 2.63 19.07 3.78
CA PRO A 130 3.47 20.14 3.28
C PRO A 130 3.00 20.68 1.93
N ILE A 131 2.61 19.81 0.99
CA ILE A 131 2.09 20.21 -0.31
C ILE A 131 0.76 20.96 -0.15
N THR A 132 -0.11 20.48 0.73
CA THR A 132 -1.39 21.13 1.02
C THR A 132 -1.19 22.53 1.60
N VAL A 133 -0.25 22.70 2.52
CA VAL A 133 0.09 24.04 3.07
C VAL A 133 0.62 24.95 1.97
N TRP A 134 1.48 24.44 1.10
CA TRP A 134 2.03 25.25 -0.02
C TRP A 134 0.96 25.66 -1.02
N SER A 135 -0.06 24.84 -1.24
CA SER A 135 -1.18 25.20 -2.14
C SER A 135 -1.96 26.44 -1.67
N PHE A 136 -1.94 26.75 -0.36
CA PHE A 136 -2.55 27.97 0.20
C PHE A 136 -1.61 29.20 0.11
N ILE A 137 -0.31 28.99 0.16
CA ILE A 137 0.70 30.08 0.14
C ILE A 137 0.98 30.52 -1.30
N GLY A 138 0.79 29.63 -2.26
CA GLY A 138 1.15 29.81 -3.67
C GLY A 138 2.47 29.13 -4.03
N ILE A 139 2.64 28.80 -5.31
CA ILE A 139 3.83 28.12 -5.82
C ILE A 139 4.99 29.11 -5.81
N PRO A 140 6.16 28.77 -5.20
CA PRO A 140 7.31 29.65 -5.17
C PRO A 140 7.88 29.93 -6.56
N ALA A 141 8.47 31.12 -6.74
CA ALA A 141 9.09 31.53 -7.99
C ALA A 141 10.30 30.64 -8.34
N GLU A 142 10.51 30.40 -9.63
CA GLU A 142 11.63 29.62 -10.13
C GLU A 142 12.97 30.25 -9.71
N GLY A 143 13.97 29.41 -9.38
CA GLY A 143 15.30 29.86 -8.93
C GLY A 143 15.39 30.19 -7.45
N THR A 144 14.31 30.05 -6.67
CA THR A 144 14.34 30.29 -5.23
C THR A 144 14.59 28.97 -4.46
N VAL A 145 15.27 29.04 -3.30
CA VAL A 145 15.46 27.88 -2.40
C VAL A 145 14.11 27.25 -2.03
N SER A 146 13.08 28.06 -1.87
CA SER A 146 11.71 27.61 -1.61
C SER A 146 11.16 26.73 -2.74
N ARG A 147 11.53 26.99 -3.99
CA ARG A 147 11.15 26.18 -5.15
C ARG A 147 11.82 24.81 -5.10
N SER A 148 13.11 24.75 -4.77
CA SER A 148 13.82 23.47 -4.64
C SER A 148 13.23 22.59 -3.53
N ILE A 149 12.78 23.20 -2.43
CA ILE A 149 12.11 22.50 -1.34
C ILE A 149 10.72 22.00 -1.80
N TYR A 150 9.98 22.83 -2.52
CA TYR A 150 8.69 22.46 -3.08
C TYR A 150 8.81 21.26 -4.03
N ASP A 151 9.76 21.30 -4.96
CA ASP A 151 10.02 20.22 -5.92
C ASP A 151 10.50 18.94 -5.24
N ALA A 152 11.22 19.04 -4.12
CA ALA A 152 11.63 17.88 -3.31
C ALA A 152 10.45 17.21 -2.57
N ILE A 153 9.44 17.99 -2.18
CA ILE A 153 8.25 17.54 -1.45
C ILE A 153 7.12 17.11 -2.42
N ASP A 154 7.25 17.45 -3.72
CA ASP A 154 6.26 17.02 -4.70
C ASP A 154 6.13 15.50 -4.75
N THR A 155 4.92 15.02 -4.91
CA THR A 155 4.56 13.59 -4.98
C THR A 155 5.33 12.82 -6.05
N LYS A 156 5.85 13.51 -7.05
CA LYS A 156 6.68 12.97 -8.14
C LYS A 156 8.15 12.83 -7.76
N SER A 157 8.57 13.43 -6.67
CA SER A 157 9.99 13.44 -6.24
C SER A 157 10.39 12.10 -5.62
N ILE A 158 11.62 11.66 -5.92
CA ILE A 158 12.23 10.50 -5.26
C ILE A 158 12.33 10.72 -3.75
N VAL A 159 12.59 11.97 -3.33
CA VAL A 159 12.70 12.33 -1.90
C VAL A 159 11.37 12.08 -1.20
N TYR A 160 10.26 12.51 -1.80
CA TYR A 160 8.92 12.22 -1.28
C TYR A 160 8.68 10.71 -1.14
N MET A 161 9.00 9.91 -2.16
CA MET A 161 8.81 8.46 -2.14
C MET A 161 9.61 7.80 -1.01
N VAL A 162 10.87 8.21 -0.80
CA VAL A 162 11.73 7.68 0.28
C VAL A 162 11.17 8.05 1.65
N VAL A 163 10.81 9.32 1.87
CA VAL A 163 10.23 9.79 3.13
C VAL A 163 8.91 9.06 3.42
N TYR A 164 8.05 8.94 2.42
CA TYR A 164 6.79 8.22 2.53
C TYR A 164 6.98 6.74 2.91
N PHE A 165 7.95 6.07 2.28
CA PHE A 165 8.32 4.69 2.60
C PHE A 165 8.78 4.54 4.06
N ILE A 166 9.67 5.41 4.52
CA ILE A 166 10.16 5.41 5.90
C ILE A 166 9.00 5.65 6.89
N MET A 167 8.09 6.57 6.56
CA MET A 167 6.90 6.83 7.38
C MET A 167 5.98 5.61 7.47
N ILE A 168 5.74 4.90 6.36
CA ILE A 168 4.95 3.65 6.38
C ILE A 168 5.58 2.63 7.32
N ILE A 169 6.91 2.46 7.28
CA ILE A 169 7.62 1.55 8.20
C ILE A 169 7.43 2.00 9.65
N GLY A 170 7.64 3.27 9.94
CA GLY A 170 7.48 3.84 11.29
C GLY A 170 6.07 3.63 11.84
N PHE A 171 5.04 3.96 11.05
CA PHE A 171 3.65 3.76 11.44
C PHE A 171 3.27 2.29 11.57
N SER A 172 3.81 1.40 10.73
CA SER A 172 3.58 -0.03 10.85
C SER A 172 4.09 -0.59 12.18
N TYR A 173 5.28 -0.17 12.61
CA TYR A 173 5.81 -0.54 13.93
C TYR A 173 4.98 0.04 15.07
N PHE A 174 4.60 1.31 14.96
CA PHE A 174 3.77 1.97 15.96
C PHE A 174 2.43 1.25 16.14
N TYR A 175 1.71 1.00 15.05
CA TYR A 175 0.43 0.28 15.08
C TYR A 175 0.56 -1.16 15.58
N SER A 176 1.58 -1.88 15.12
CA SER A 176 1.84 -3.24 15.57
C SER A 176 2.08 -3.31 17.08
N SER A 177 2.77 -2.32 17.66
CA SER A 177 3.04 -2.27 19.09
C SER A 177 1.79 -1.97 19.93
N ILE A 178 0.82 -1.23 19.40
CA ILE A 178 -0.46 -0.95 20.07
C ILE A 178 -1.39 -2.16 19.99
N GLN A 179 -1.47 -2.78 18.80
CA GLN A 179 -2.44 -3.84 18.54
C GLN A 179 -2.04 -5.18 19.15
N PHE A 180 -0.76 -5.42 19.30
CA PHE A 180 -0.21 -6.65 19.87
C PHE A 180 0.68 -6.37 21.07
N ASN A 181 0.19 -6.74 22.26
CA ASN A 181 0.97 -6.67 23.47
C ASN A 181 1.58 -8.04 23.80
N PRO A 182 2.88 -8.25 23.53
CA PRO A 182 3.54 -9.54 23.78
C PRO A 182 3.47 -10.01 25.24
N VAL A 183 3.44 -9.04 26.18
CA VAL A 183 3.36 -9.33 27.62
C VAL A 183 2.01 -9.90 27.99
N GLU A 184 0.95 -9.31 27.46
CA GLU A 184 -0.41 -9.76 27.71
C GLU A 184 -0.65 -11.16 27.11
N ILE A 185 -0.18 -11.40 25.88
CA ILE A 185 -0.28 -12.70 25.21
C ILE A 185 0.43 -13.78 26.02
N ALA A 186 1.67 -13.53 26.45
CA ALA A 186 2.45 -14.47 27.24
C ALA A 186 1.80 -14.76 28.60
N ASN A 187 1.23 -13.74 29.25
CA ASN A 187 0.51 -13.89 30.52
C ASN A 187 -0.79 -14.69 30.34
N ASN A 188 -1.52 -14.46 29.26
CA ASN A 188 -2.75 -15.20 28.95
C ASN A 188 -2.43 -16.68 28.67
N LEU A 189 -1.38 -16.95 27.89
CA LEU A 189 -0.88 -18.32 27.69
C LEU A 189 -0.53 -19.00 29.01
N LYS A 190 0.22 -18.30 29.90
CA LYS A 190 0.60 -18.82 31.21
C LYS A 190 -0.63 -19.12 32.08
N LYS A 191 -1.63 -18.20 32.12
CA LYS A 191 -2.87 -18.40 32.89
C LYS A 191 -3.67 -19.60 32.40
N GLN A 192 -3.65 -19.89 31.11
CA GLN A 192 -4.34 -21.02 30.49
C GLN A 192 -3.54 -22.33 30.57
N GLY A 193 -2.35 -22.33 31.18
CA GLY A 193 -1.46 -23.49 31.22
C GLY A 193 -0.82 -23.84 29.88
N GLY A 194 -0.80 -22.87 28.94
CA GLY A 194 -0.15 -22.99 27.66
C GLY A 194 1.32 -22.58 27.70
N PHE A 195 2.15 -23.22 26.92
CA PHE A 195 3.56 -22.88 26.73
C PHE A 195 3.99 -23.08 25.28
N ILE A 196 5.00 -22.33 24.88
CA ILE A 196 5.62 -22.48 23.56
C ILE A 196 6.75 -23.50 23.69
N PRO A 197 6.80 -24.58 22.90
CA PRO A 197 7.87 -25.55 22.95
C PRO A 197 9.25 -24.89 22.80
N GLY A 198 10.17 -25.21 23.69
CA GLY A 198 11.53 -24.64 23.73
C GLY A 198 11.68 -23.34 24.52
N PHE A 199 10.59 -22.75 25.01
CA PHE A 199 10.64 -21.51 25.83
C PHE A 199 9.93 -21.70 27.18
N ARG A 200 10.59 -21.24 28.27
CA ARG A 200 9.98 -21.27 29.58
C ARG A 200 8.84 -20.22 29.66
N PRO A 201 7.70 -20.54 30.30
CA PRO A 201 6.64 -19.57 30.54
C PRO A 201 7.16 -18.33 31.28
N GLY A 202 6.75 -17.14 30.83
CA GLY A 202 7.14 -15.85 31.41
C GLY A 202 8.00 -15.00 30.48
N LYS A 203 9.02 -14.33 31.02
CA LYS A 203 9.87 -13.38 30.27
C LYS A 203 10.49 -13.95 28.98
N PRO A 204 11.05 -15.19 28.95
CA PRO A 204 11.58 -15.76 27.70
C PRO A 204 10.53 -15.91 26.59
N THR A 205 9.29 -16.23 26.96
CA THR A 205 8.17 -16.31 26.02
C THR A 205 7.80 -14.93 25.48
N VAL A 206 7.81 -13.87 26.31
CA VAL A 206 7.59 -12.49 25.90
C VAL A 206 8.65 -12.05 24.89
N ASP A 207 9.92 -12.29 25.19
CA ASP A 207 11.06 -11.90 24.33
C ASP A 207 11.02 -12.63 22.98
N PHE A 208 10.64 -13.91 22.98
CA PHE A 208 10.43 -14.66 21.75
C PHE A 208 9.29 -14.06 20.89
N ILE A 209 8.12 -13.84 21.49
CA ILE A 209 6.96 -13.27 20.78
C ILE A 209 7.31 -11.88 20.25
N LYS A 210 7.98 -11.03 21.04
CA LYS A 210 8.42 -9.70 20.61
C LYS A 210 9.37 -9.77 19.42
N LYS A 211 10.33 -10.71 19.42
CA LYS A 211 11.26 -10.90 18.31
C LYS A 211 10.56 -11.38 17.04
N VAL A 212 9.62 -12.31 17.17
CA VAL A 212 8.81 -12.78 16.03
C VAL A 212 7.94 -11.66 15.48
N LEU A 213 7.25 -10.92 16.36
CA LEU A 213 6.41 -9.79 16.01
C LEU A 213 7.20 -8.73 15.21
N SER A 214 8.37 -8.32 15.72
CA SER A 214 9.22 -7.33 15.06
C SER A 214 9.63 -7.75 13.64
N LYS A 215 9.99 -9.04 13.45
CA LYS A 215 10.36 -9.55 12.12
C LYS A 215 9.18 -9.60 11.15
N ILE A 216 8.01 -10.01 11.64
CA ILE A 216 6.79 -10.07 10.83
C ILE A 216 6.35 -8.67 10.46
N THR A 217 6.38 -7.72 11.42
CA THR A 217 6.03 -6.32 11.18
C THR A 217 6.97 -5.68 10.17
N LEU A 218 8.29 -5.95 10.24
CA LEU A 218 9.24 -5.43 9.25
C LEU A 218 8.92 -5.92 7.85
N PHE A 219 8.67 -7.22 7.69
CA PHE A 219 8.30 -7.80 6.39
C PHE A 219 7.00 -7.19 5.87
N GLY A 220 5.95 -7.12 6.72
CA GLY A 220 4.68 -6.50 6.38
C GLY A 220 4.82 -5.02 6.00
N ALA A 221 5.66 -4.25 6.73
CA ALA A 221 5.90 -2.83 6.47
C ALA A 221 6.62 -2.60 5.13
N ILE A 222 7.66 -3.41 4.82
CA ILE A 222 8.36 -3.35 3.53
C ILE A 222 7.39 -3.69 2.40
N TYR A 223 6.58 -4.72 2.58
CA TYR A 223 5.56 -5.11 1.61
C TYR A 223 4.55 -3.96 1.36
N LEU A 224 3.97 -3.40 2.42
CA LEU A 224 3.02 -2.28 2.33
C LEU A 224 3.66 -1.05 1.67
N GLY A 225 4.91 -0.74 2.02
CA GLY A 225 5.65 0.36 1.43
C GLY A 225 5.89 0.18 -0.07
N ASN A 226 6.28 -1.02 -0.51
CA ASN A 226 6.44 -1.31 -1.93
C ASN A 226 5.12 -1.19 -2.70
N VAL A 227 4.02 -1.74 -2.16
CA VAL A 227 2.68 -1.62 -2.79
C VAL A 227 2.26 -0.15 -2.89
N ALA A 228 2.50 0.65 -1.85
CA ALA A 228 2.16 2.06 -1.84
C ALA A 228 2.98 2.87 -2.86
N ILE A 229 4.29 2.60 -2.99
CA ILE A 229 5.15 3.24 -3.99
C ILE A 229 4.77 2.82 -5.41
N LEU A 230 4.52 1.53 -5.65
CA LEU A 230 4.06 1.06 -6.97
C LEU A 230 2.75 1.75 -7.39
N SER A 231 1.81 1.90 -6.45
CA SER A 231 0.58 2.63 -6.69
C SER A 231 0.84 4.10 -7.05
N LEU A 232 1.77 4.74 -6.36
CA LEU A 232 2.13 6.14 -6.58
C LEU A 232 2.85 6.35 -7.92
N ILE A 233 3.77 5.48 -8.30
CA ILE A 233 4.45 5.51 -9.59
C ILE A 233 3.44 5.30 -10.74
N HIS A 234 2.53 4.36 -10.59
CA HIS A 234 1.53 4.05 -11.63
C HIS A 234 0.57 5.22 -11.88
N ILE A 235 0.27 6.01 -10.83
CA ILE A 235 -0.55 7.23 -10.95
C ILE A 235 0.27 8.38 -11.57
N SER A 236 1.59 8.41 -11.39
CA SER A 236 2.46 9.51 -11.86
C SER A 236 3.05 9.31 -13.25
N GLU A 237 3.09 8.09 -13.78
CA GLU A 237 3.70 7.77 -15.08
C GLU A 237 3.03 8.42 -16.29
N PRO A 238 1.69 8.55 -16.40
CA PRO A 238 1.09 9.22 -17.56
C PRO A 238 1.52 10.66 -17.74
N THR A 239 1.98 11.31 -16.67
CA THR A 239 2.38 12.73 -16.69
C THR A 239 3.89 12.95 -16.90
N ARG A 240 4.73 11.92 -16.83
CA ARG A 240 6.19 12.06 -16.92
C ARG A 240 6.72 12.17 -18.36
N ARG A 241 5.97 11.70 -19.34
CA ARG A 241 6.39 11.75 -20.77
C ARG A 241 6.29 13.15 -21.38
N SER A 242 5.56 14.08 -20.79
CA SER A 242 5.35 15.42 -21.35
C SER A 242 6.43 16.46 -20.98
N TYR A 243 7.49 16.09 -20.23
CA TYR A 243 8.56 17.02 -19.82
C TYR A 243 9.95 16.67 -20.36
N ILE A 244 10.08 15.74 -21.31
CA ILE A 244 11.34 15.39 -21.95
C ILE A 244 11.18 15.52 -23.47
N SER A 245 10.94 16.74 -23.92
CA SER A 245 11.17 17.19 -25.30
C SER A 245 11.41 18.69 -25.33
#